data_4009ab6d08dcc9898e5c7ec796bdc74b
#
_entry.id   4009ab6d08dcc9898e5c7ec796bdc74b
#
_cell.length_a   1.000
_cell.length_b   1.000
_cell.length_c   1.000
_cell.angle_alpha   90.00
_cell.angle_beta   90.00
_cell.angle_gamma   90.00
#
_symmetry.space_group_name_H-M   'P 1'
#
loop_
_entity.id
_entity.type
_entity.pdbx_description
1 polymer ?
#
loop_
_entity_poly.entity_id
_entity_poly.type
_entity_poly.pdbx_seq_one_letter_code
_entity_poly.pdbx_strand_id
1 'polypeptide(L)'
;LAGRMLLMDIACFADLLAAAQTQTEPQRLLFVFVTAELPEDATDSERARHAEGEGGSLRPVLCVDKLPDELSDFAGLLEESARTGMNWDLVFAAGLAGRAGHAPSSDEAEQPLKMMVGAIESGSIGNFIAFDREGQAVSFF
;
A
#
# COMPACT_ATOMS: atom_id res chain seq x y z
N LEU A 1 -14.79 -13.18 -9.63
CA LEU A 1 -14.54 -12.40 -10.82
C LEU A 1 -13.11 -12.58 -11.29
N ALA A 2 -12.95 -13.12 -12.48
CA ALA A 2 -11.62 -13.31 -13.04
C ALA A 2 -10.93 -11.97 -13.22
N GLY A 3 -9.64 -11.91 -12.89
CA GLY A 3 -8.85 -10.71 -13.02
C GLY A 3 -9.00 -9.67 -11.93
N ARG A 4 -9.75 -9.98 -10.86
CA ARG A 4 -9.98 -9.09 -9.74
C ARG A 4 -9.39 -9.64 -8.46
N MET A 5 -8.61 -8.82 -7.76
CA MET A 5 -8.13 -9.19 -6.43
C MET A 5 -9.25 -8.96 -5.42
N LEU A 6 -9.51 -9.95 -4.57
CA LEU A 6 -10.50 -9.85 -3.51
C LEU A 6 -9.79 -9.42 -2.23
N LEU A 7 -10.06 -8.19 -1.78
CA LEU A 7 -9.38 -7.61 -0.62
C LEU A 7 -9.55 -8.45 0.64
N MET A 8 -10.71 -9.08 0.81
CA MET A 8 -11.00 -9.89 1.99
C MET A 8 -10.16 -11.17 2.08
N ASP A 9 -9.57 -11.62 0.97
CA ASP A 9 -8.77 -12.84 0.93
C ASP A 9 -7.30 -12.59 1.23
N ILE A 10 -6.91 -11.33 1.42
CA ILE A 10 -5.53 -10.94 1.65
C ILE A 10 -5.33 -10.61 3.11
N ALA A 11 -4.60 -11.47 3.82
CA ALA A 11 -4.27 -11.29 5.23
C ALA A 11 -2.84 -10.82 5.45
N CYS A 12 -1.95 -11.07 4.48
CA CYS A 12 -0.55 -10.68 4.57
C CYS A 12 0.01 -10.36 3.18
N PHE A 13 1.22 -9.85 3.15
CA PHE A 13 1.89 -9.45 1.91
C PHE A 13 2.05 -10.62 0.93
N ALA A 14 2.35 -11.81 1.43
CA ALA A 14 2.49 -12.99 0.57
C ALA A 14 1.19 -13.29 -0.18
N ASP A 15 0.04 -13.06 0.44
CA ASP A 15 -1.27 -13.24 -0.19
C ASP A 15 -1.46 -12.23 -1.33
N LEU A 16 -0.98 -11.01 -1.16
CA LEU A 16 -1.02 -9.99 -2.21
C LEU A 16 -0.23 -10.42 -3.44
N LEU A 17 0.99 -10.93 -3.24
CA LEU A 17 1.83 -11.40 -4.33
C LEU A 17 1.17 -12.58 -5.06
N ALA A 18 0.63 -13.53 -4.31
CA ALA A 18 -0.07 -14.67 -4.88
C ALA A 18 -1.28 -14.23 -5.70
N ALA A 19 -2.08 -13.31 -5.16
CA ALA A 19 -3.26 -12.78 -5.85
C ALA A 19 -2.87 -12.07 -7.15
N ALA A 20 -1.80 -11.27 -7.13
CA ALA A 20 -1.34 -10.56 -8.30
C ALA A 20 -0.89 -11.52 -9.40
N GLN A 21 -0.24 -12.63 -9.03
CA GLN A 21 0.25 -13.63 -9.98
C GLN A 21 -0.87 -14.46 -10.59
N THR A 22 -2.05 -14.50 -9.97
CA THR A 22 -3.18 -15.27 -10.47
C THR A 22 -4.15 -14.46 -11.31
N GLN A 23 -3.88 -13.16 -11.51
CA GLN A 23 -4.76 -12.32 -12.33
C GLN A 23 -4.64 -12.67 -13.80
N THR A 24 -5.71 -12.41 -14.57
CA THR A 24 -5.77 -12.69 -16.00
C THR A 24 -4.70 -11.92 -16.77
N GLU A 25 -4.49 -10.66 -16.41
CA GLU A 25 -3.46 -9.83 -17.03
C GLU A 25 -2.30 -9.62 -16.05
N PRO A 26 -1.06 -9.47 -16.54
CA PRO A 26 0.06 -9.17 -15.68
C PRO A 26 -0.18 -7.87 -14.92
N GLN A 27 0.18 -7.84 -13.64
CA GLN A 27 -0.04 -6.69 -12.76
C GLN A 27 1.26 -5.96 -12.49
N ARG A 28 1.16 -4.65 -12.34
CA ARG A 28 2.22 -3.86 -11.70
C ARG A 28 1.67 -3.41 -10.36
N LEU A 29 2.41 -3.68 -9.29
CA LEU A 29 1.99 -3.33 -7.94
C LEU A 29 2.44 -1.92 -7.59
N LEU A 30 1.56 -1.16 -6.96
CA LEU A 30 1.80 0.22 -6.56
C LEU A 30 1.81 0.28 -5.05
N PHE A 31 2.83 0.92 -4.48
CA PHE A 31 3.00 1.04 -3.03
C PHE A 31 3.18 2.49 -2.64
N VAL A 32 2.42 2.93 -1.64
CA VAL A 32 2.59 4.25 -1.03
C VAL A 32 2.85 4.04 0.45
N PHE A 33 4.03 4.41 0.90
CA PHE A 33 4.43 4.31 2.30
C PHE A 33 4.03 5.58 3.01
N VAL A 34 3.45 5.44 4.19
CA VAL A 34 2.91 6.58 4.94
C VAL A 34 3.35 6.55 6.40
N THR A 35 3.40 7.72 7.00
CA THR A 35 3.49 7.85 8.45
C THR A 35 2.12 8.21 9.00
N ALA A 36 1.83 7.73 10.21
CA ALA A 36 0.63 8.11 10.94
C ALA A 36 1.02 9.19 11.95
N GLU A 37 0.50 10.39 11.76
CA GLU A 37 0.86 11.55 12.58
C GLU A 37 -0.35 12.09 13.35
N LEU A 38 -0.09 12.60 14.55
CA LEU A 38 -1.07 13.36 15.31
C LEU A 38 -0.72 14.85 15.25
N PRO A 39 -1.72 15.74 15.12
CA PRO A 39 -1.49 17.17 15.27
C PRO A 39 -0.93 17.48 16.67
N GLU A 40 -0.14 18.53 16.79
CA GLU A 40 0.40 18.97 18.08
C GLU A 40 -0.70 19.31 19.09
N ASP A 41 -1.83 19.80 18.60
CA ASP A 41 -2.99 20.19 19.41
C ASP A 41 -4.01 19.06 19.58
N ALA A 42 -3.61 17.82 19.32
CA ALA A 42 -4.51 16.67 19.45
C ALA A 42 -5.04 16.56 20.88
N THR A 43 -6.32 16.20 21.00
CA THR A 43 -6.95 15.95 22.32
C THR A 43 -6.44 14.62 22.88
N ASP A 44 -6.66 14.41 24.19
CA ASP A 44 -6.31 13.15 24.85
C ASP A 44 -7.03 11.98 24.21
N SER A 45 -8.27 12.16 23.79
CA SER A 45 -9.08 11.16 23.09
C SER A 45 -8.46 10.79 21.76
N GLU A 46 -7.98 11.79 21.00
CA GLU A 46 -7.33 11.57 19.71
C GLU A 46 -6.00 10.85 19.89
N ARG A 47 -5.23 11.20 20.93
CA ARG A 47 -3.96 10.52 21.25
C ARG A 47 -4.18 9.07 21.63
N ALA A 48 -5.24 8.80 22.42
CA ALA A 48 -5.58 7.45 22.82
C ALA A 48 -5.95 6.58 21.62
N ARG A 49 -6.73 7.12 20.68
CA ARG A 49 -7.08 6.39 19.46
C ARG A 49 -5.87 6.14 18.57
N HIS A 50 -4.97 7.10 18.48
CA HIS A 50 -3.74 6.95 17.70
C HIS A 50 -2.85 5.84 18.30
N ALA A 51 -2.76 5.78 19.63
CA ALA A 51 -1.99 4.74 20.32
C ALA A 51 -2.56 3.34 20.04
N GLU A 52 -3.86 3.25 19.73
CA GLU A 52 -4.54 2.01 19.37
C GLU A 52 -4.49 1.74 17.85
N GLY A 53 -3.79 2.59 17.09
CA GLY A 53 -3.71 2.48 15.64
C GLY A 53 -4.85 3.15 14.90
N GLU A 54 -5.64 3.95 15.59
CA GLU A 54 -6.80 4.64 15.02
C GLU A 54 -6.59 6.16 15.01
N GLY A 55 -7.16 6.82 14.02
CA GLY A 55 -7.12 8.28 13.93
C GLY A 55 -5.77 8.82 13.50
N GLY A 56 -5.59 10.12 13.60
CA GLY A 56 -4.41 10.81 13.11
C GLY A 56 -4.46 11.04 11.61
N SER A 57 -3.44 11.71 11.10
CA SER A 57 -3.28 11.98 9.68
C SER A 57 -2.31 11.00 9.06
N LEU A 58 -2.63 10.53 7.86
CA LEU A 58 -1.72 9.69 7.08
C LEU A 58 -0.95 10.57 6.12
N ARG A 59 0.37 10.52 6.21
CA ARG A 59 1.24 11.33 5.39
C ARG A 59 2.09 10.46 4.47
N PRO A 60 1.87 10.52 3.14
CA PRO A 60 2.73 9.79 2.21
C PRO A 60 4.16 10.28 2.25
N VAL A 61 5.12 9.35 2.31
CA VAL A 61 6.55 9.68 2.38
C VAL A 61 7.37 9.03 1.27
N LEU A 62 6.84 7.97 0.64
CA LEU A 62 7.57 7.25 -0.40
C LEU A 62 6.59 6.52 -1.31
N CYS A 63 6.80 6.57 -2.61
CA CYS A 63 6.01 5.85 -3.61
C CYS A 63 6.92 4.93 -4.41
N VAL A 64 6.47 3.70 -4.63
CA VAL A 64 7.24 2.68 -5.35
C VAL A 64 6.29 1.89 -6.24
N ASP A 65 6.74 1.53 -7.44
CA ASP A 65 6.03 0.58 -8.28
C ASP A 65 6.93 -0.62 -8.56
N LYS A 66 6.34 -1.81 -8.57
CA LYS A 66 7.07 -3.06 -8.75
C LYS A 66 6.26 -4.06 -9.55
N LEU A 67 6.94 -4.81 -10.41
CA LEU A 67 6.34 -6.03 -10.95
C LEU A 67 6.41 -7.12 -9.88
N PRO A 68 5.44 -8.05 -9.84
CA PRO A 68 5.49 -9.14 -8.85
C PRO A 68 6.80 -9.92 -8.87
N ASP A 69 7.40 -10.10 -10.06
CA ASP A 69 8.67 -10.81 -10.22
C ASP A 69 9.87 -10.08 -9.61
N GLU A 70 9.74 -8.78 -9.35
CA GLU A 70 10.78 -7.97 -8.71
C GLU A 70 10.73 -8.07 -7.18
N LEU A 71 9.68 -8.72 -6.66
CA LEU A 71 9.46 -8.87 -5.21
C LEU A 71 9.56 -10.36 -4.87
N SER A 72 10.43 -10.72 -3.94
CA SER A 72 10.50 -12.08 -3.42
C SER A 72 9.66 -12.22 -2.16
N ASP A 73 9.74 -11.22 -1.27
CA ASP A 73 8.98 -11.21 -0.02
C ASP A 73 8.89 -9.78 0.52
N PHE A 74 8.19 -9.64 1.65
CA PHE A 74 8.03 -8.35 2.31
C PHE A 74 9.35 -7.85 2.88
N ALA A 75 10.22 -8.75 3.33
CA ALA A 75 11.53 -8.35 3.88
C ALA A 75 12.37 -7.60 2.85
N GLY A 76 12.32 -8.00 1.57
CA GLY A 76 13.01 -7.30 0.49
C GLY A 76 12.47 -5.88 0.29
N LEU A 77 11.16 -5.71 0.36
CA LEU A 77 10.53 -4.39 0.26
C LEU A 77 10.90 -3.50 1.45
N LEU A 78 10.92 -4.07 2.67
CA LEU A 78 11.36 -3.37 3.88
C LEU A 78 12.79 -2.88 3.75
N GLU A 79 13.70 -3.75 3.29
CA GLU A 79 15.10 -3.41 3.11
C GLU A 79 15.27 -2.28 2.09
N GLU A 80 14.56 -2.37 0.98
CA GLU A 80 14.60 -1.33 -0.05
C GLU A 80 14.12 0.01 0.49
N SER A 81 13.02 0.01 1.27
CA SER A 81 12.50 1.23 1.88
C SER A 81 13.47 1.80 2.91
N ALA A 82 14.17 0.96 3.65
CA ALA A 82 15.15 1.39 4.66
C ALA A 82 16.33 2.14 4.01
N ARG A 83 16.71 1.77 2.79
CA ARG A 83 17.79 2.43 2.07
C ARG A 83 17.49 3.88 1.71
N THR A 84 16.21 4.27 1.70
CA THR A 84 15.81 5.64 1.42
C THR A 84 16.00 6.57 2.62
N GLY A 85 16.20 6.01 3.81
CA GLY A 85 16.29 6.77 5.06
C GLY A 85 14.94 7.29 5.56
N MET A 86 13.85 6.97 4.89
CA MET A 86 12.53 7.40 5.30
C MET A 86 11.92 6.42 6.29
N ASN A 87 11.34 6.95 7.37
CA ASN A 87 10.56 6.16 8.32
C ASN A 87 9.12 6.12 7.86
N TRP A 88 8.46 4.97 8.05
CA TRP A 88 7.06 4.82 7.72
C TRP A 88 6.39 3.84 8.68
N ASP A 89 5.06 3.91 8.77
CA ASP A 89 4.26 3.07 9.68
C ASP A 89 3.42 2.05 8.92
N LEU A 90 2.88 2.44 7.78
CA LEU A 90 2.02 1.60 6.96
C LEU A 90 2.41 1.74 5.49
N VAL A 91 2.13 0.69 4.71
CA VAL A 91 2.25 0.77 3.26
C VAL A 91 0.91 0.39 2.62
N PHE A 92 0.41 1.27 1.77
CA PHE A 92 -0.80 1.01 0.99
C PHE A 92 -0.41 0.39 -0.33
N ALA A 93 -1.17 -0.60 -0.76
CA ALA A 93 -0.91 -1.32 -2.00
C ALA A 93 -2.13 -1.36 -2.89
N ALA A 94 -1.90 -1.30 -4.20
CA ALA A 94 -2.93 -1.48 -5.21
C ALA A 94 -2.31 -2.18 -6.42
N GLY A 95 -3.15 -2.79 -7.24
CA GLY A 95 -2.70 -3.42 -8.48
C GLY A 95 -3.12 -2.60 -9.68
N LEU A 96 -2.23 -2.47 -10.66
CA LEU A 96 -2.52 -1.87 -11.95
C LEU A 96 -2.47 -2.96 -13.00
N ALA A 97 -3.62 -3.23 -13.63
CA ALA A 97 -3.73 -4.31 -14.61
C ALA A 97 -3.10 -3.93 -15.94
N GLY A 98 -2.41 -4.89 -16.54
CA GLY A 98 -1.87 -4.75 -17.89
C GLY A 98 -2.91 -5.02 -18.96
N ARG A 99 -2.43 -5.12 -20.21
CA ARG A 99 -3.27 -5.36 -21.38
C ARG A 99 -2.55 -6.27 -22.36
N ALA A 100 -3.31 -7.15 -23.00
CA ALA A 100 -2.81 -8.02 -24.06
C ALA A 100 -1.56 -8.82 -23.64
N GLY A 101 -1.53 -9.28 -22.41
CA GLY A 101 -0.42 -10.05 -21.88
C GLY A 101 0.81 -9.23 -21.47
N HIS A 102 0.71 -7.92 -21.50
CA HIS A 102 1.81 -7.02 -21.11
C HIS A 102 1.48 -6.27 -19.82
N ALA A 103 2.40 -6.30 -18.87
CA ALA A 103 2.28 -5.52 -17.66
C ALA A 103 2.41 -4.02 -17.96
N PRO A 104 1.77 -3.13 -17.15
CA PRO A 104 1.99 -1.70 -17.30
C PRO A 104 3.47 -1.34 -17.05
N SER A 105 3.94 -0.30 -17.72
CA SER A 105 5.28 0.22 -17.51
C SER A 105 5.32 1.07 -16.24
N SER A 106 6.53 1.41 -15.80
CA SER A 106 6.71 2.33 -14.67
C SER A 106 6.14 3.72 -14.98
N ASP A 107 6.28 4.17 -16.23
CA ASP A 107 5.69 5.45 -16.67
C ASP A 107 4.17 5.44 -16.55
N GLU A 108 3.54 4.33 -16.90
CA GLU A 108 2.09 4.17 -16.78
C GLU A 108 1.62 4.15 -15.32
N ALA A 109 2.50 3.80 -14.40
CA ALA A 109 2.19 3.77 -12.96
C ALA A 109 2.21 5.16 -12.32
N GLU A 110 2.82 6.15 -12.94
CA GLU A 110 3.01 7.48 -12.37
C GLU A 110 1.68 8.15 -11.99
N GLN A 111 0.73 8.20 -12.91
CA GLN A 111 -0.55 8.84 -12.66
C GLN A 111 -1.39 8.09 -11.61
N PRO A 112 -1.53 6.76 -11.68
CA PRO A 112 -2.22 6.02 -10.62
C PRO A 112 -1.59 6.21 -9.24
N LEU A 113 -0.25 6.28 -9.14
CA LEU A 113 0.42 6.55 -7.87
C LEU A 113 0.05 7.93 -7.32
N LYS A 114 0.00 8.95 -8.17
CA LYS A 114 -0.43 10.29 -7.76
C LYS A 114 -1.87 10.28 -7.26
N MET A 115 -2.73 9.51 -7.90
CA MET A 115 -4.12 9.35 -7.48
C MET A 115 -4.22 8.66 -6.13
N MET A 116 -3.38 7.63 -5.87
CA MET A 116 -3.31 6.98 -4.56
C MET A 116 -2.89 7.95 -3.48
N VAL A 117 -1.87 8.75 -3.73
CA VAL A 117 -1.40 9.76 -2.77
C VAL A 117 -2.54 10.73 -2.42
N GLY A 118 -3.22 11.25 -3.42
CA GLY A 118 -4.35 12.16 -3.21
C GLY A 118 -5.50 11.52 -2.42
N ALA A 119 -5.82 10.26 -2.73
CA ALA A 119 -6.86 9.52 -2.03
C ALA A 119 -6.49 9.28 -0.56
N ILE A 120 -5.23 8.91 -0.29
CA ILE A 120 -4.75 8.69 1.07
C ILE A 120 -4.81 9.99 1.87
N GLU A 121 -4.37 11.10 1.30
CA GLU A 121 -4.42 12.42 1.95
C GLU A 121 -5.84 12.87 2.26
N SER A 122 -6.80 12.49 1.44
CA SER A 122 -8.21 12.84 1.66
C SER A 122 -8.97 11.82 2.50
N GLY A 123 -8.33 10.73 2.91
CA GLY A 123 -8.96 9.68 3.71
C GLY A 123 -9.77 8.66 2.92
N SER A 124 -9.71 8.70 1.58
CA SER A 124 -10.45 7.78 0.71
C SER A 124 -9.64 6.50 0.49
N ILE A 125 -9.45 5.72 1.54
CA ILE A 125 -8.52 4.59 1.55
C ILE A 125 -9.17 3.21 1.39
N GLY A 126 -10.50 3.16 1.26
CA GLY A 126 -11.24 1.88 1.22
C GLY A 126 -10.94 0.98 0.04
N ASN A 127 -10.33 1.49 -1.03
CA ASN A 127 -10.00 0.71 -2.22
C ASN A 127 -8.58 0.15 -2.20
N PHE A 128 -7.83 0.40 -1.12
CA PHE A 128 -6.46 -0.04 -1.01
C PHE A 128 -6.30 -1.03 0.13
N ILE A 129 -5.29 -1.89 0.02
CA ILE A 129 -4.89 -2.77 1.11
C ILE A 129 -3.72 -2.10 1.80
N ALA A 130 -3.74 -2.07 3.14
CA ALA A 130 -2.62 -1.55 3.91
C ALA A 130 -1.95 -2.68 4.68
N PHE A 131 -0.63 -2.61 4.79
CA PHE A 131 0.17 -3.55 5.57
C PHE A 131 0.97 -2.78 6.61
N ASP A 132 1.16 -3.41 7.78
CA ASP A 132 2.05 -2.89 8.80
C ASP A 132 3.50 -3.25 8.49
N ARG A 133 4.40 -2.98 9.43
CA ARG A 133 5.83 -3.24 9.27
C ARG A 133 6.16 -4.74 9.26
N GLU A 134 5.26 -5.58 9.71
CA GLU A 134 5.40 -7.04 9.69
C GLU A 134 4.77 -7.68 8.47
N GLY A 135 4.20 -6.90 7.56
CA GLY A 135 3.55 -7.40 6.35
C GLY A 135 2.17 -7.99 6.58
N GLN A 136 1.55 -7.67 7.72
CA GLN A 136 0.19 -8.11 8.02
C GLN A 136 -0.82 -7.05 7.56
N ALA A 137 -1.94 -7.49 7.00
CA ALA A 137 -2.98 -6.57 6.56
C ALA A 137 -3.61 -5.85 7.75
N VAL A 138 -3.86 -4.56 7.56
CA VAL A 138 -4.42 -3.67 8.58
C VAL A 138 -5.79 -3.20 8.13
N SER A 139 -6.76 -3.21 9.04
CA SER A 139 -8.12 -2.72 8.78
C SER A 139 -8.30 -1.36 9.45
N PHE A 140 -9.03 -0.48 8.77
CA PHE A 140 -9.36 0.86 9.28
C PHE A 140 -10.83 1.00 9.67
N PHE A 141 -11.55 -0.13 9.72
CA PHE A 141 -12.99 -0.12 10.00
C PHE A 141 -13.30 -0.88 11.28
#